data_72ca6e9534924b2d4376702c5ef869e5
#
_entry.id   72ca6e9534924b2d4376702c5ef869e5
#
_cell.length_a   1.000
_cell.length_b   1.000
_cell.length_c   1.000
_cell.angle_alpha   90.00
_cell.angle_beta   90.00
_cell.angle_gamma   90.00
#
_symmetry.space_group_name_H-M   'P 1'
#
loop_
_entity.id
_entity.type
_entity.pdbx_description
1 polymer ?
#
loop_
_entity_poly.entity_id
_entity_poly.type
_entity_poly.pdbx_seq_one_letter_code
_entity_poly.pdbx_strand_id
1 'polypeptide(L)'
;MAALRCQRSFSTIRSTKHSLLKGLLKHLSLERIEAGIFRGSSVDLGWGRVYGGQVMAQALAAAQHTLPEDRQVHSMHCYFLLPGDPKTPIVYDVEQIRDGGSLSARRVKAIQHGQPIFFLTASFQTPGREDDPPAMEHDAFADLSHVPLPEQCESKSIVMQRH
;
A
#
# COMPACT_ATOMS: atom_id res chain seq x y z
N MET A 1 -15.38 8.94 -43.29
CA MET A 1 -14.07 8.43 -42.85
C MET A 1 -13.65 8.91 -41.44
N ALA A 2 -14.58 9.21 -40.52
CA ALA A 2 -14.27 9.73 -39.18
C ALA A 2 -14.52 8.71 -38.02
N ALA A 3 -15.09 7.55 -38.29
CA ALA A 3 -15.47 6.58 -37.25
C ALA A 3 -14.36 5.60 -36.82
N LEU A 4 -13.27 5.49 -37.56
CA LEU A 4 -12.21 4.51 -37.28
C LEU A 4 -11.11 5.02 -36.31
N ARG A 5 -11.05 6.31 -35.98
CA ARG A 5 -10.04 6.88 -35.07
C ARG A 5 -10.37 6.74 -33.58
N CYS A 6 -11.64 6.57 -33.24
CA CYS A 6 -12.06 6.49 -31.80
C CYS A 6 -11.85 5.11 -31.17
N GLN A 7 -11.92 4.03 -31.95
CA GLN A 7 -11.78 2.67 -31.41
C GLN A 7 -10.33 2.28 -31.03
N ARG A 8 -9.32 2.87 -31.66
CA ARG A 8 -7.91 2.59 -31.31
C ARG A 8 -7.48 3.19 -29.97
N SER A 9 -8.10 4.27 -29.53
CA SER A 9 -7.78 4.95 -28.28
C SER A 9 -8.20 4.14 -27.05
N PHE A 10 -9.36 3.51 -27.07
CA PHE A 10 -9.89 2.76 -25.92
C PHE A 10 -9.19 1.42 -25.67
N SER A 11 -8.75 0.71 -26.71
CA SER A 11 -8.02 -0.55 -26.55
C SER A 11 -6.61 -0.32 -25.98
N THR A 12 -5.94 0.74 -26.38
CA THR A 12 -4.60 1.10 -25.89
C THR A 12 -4.63 1.48 -24.41
N ILE A 13 -5.63 2.27 -23.99
CA ILE A 13 -5.79 2.67 -22.57
C ILE A 13 -6.08 1.47 -21.69
N ARG A 14 -6.88 0.52 -22.15
CA ARG A 14 -7.21 -0.71 -21.39
C ARG A 14 -5.98 -1.61 -21.24
N SER A 15 -5.16 -1.77 -22.26
CA SER A 15 -3.93 -2.55 -22.26
C SER A 15 -2.87 -1.92 -21.32
N THR A 16 -2.72 -0.60 -21.35
CA THR A 16 -1.77 0.12 -20.49
C THR A 16 -2.16 0.02 -19.00
N LYS A 17 -3.43 0.20 -18.66
CA LYS A 17 -3.92 0.05 -17.28
C LYS A 17 -3.69 -1.37 -16.73
N HIS A 18 -3.90 -2.40 -17.54
CA HIS A 18 -3.68 -3.79 -17.14
C HIS A 18 -2.19 -4.09 -16.92
N SER A 19 -1.31 -3.53 -17.74
CA SER A 19 0.15 -3.64 -17.58
C SER A 19 0.65 -2.93 -16.32
N LEU A 20 0.15 -1.74 -16.02
CA LEU A 20 0.50 -0.99 -14.80
C LEU A 20 0.05 -1.71 -13.53
N LEU A 21 -1.17 -2.27 -13.53
CA LEU A 21 -1.67 -3.05 -12.40
C LEU A 21 -0.82 -4.31 -12.15
N LYS A 22 -0.45 -5.03 -13.21
CA LYS A 22 0.47 -6.19 -13.08
C LYS A 22 1.82 -5.79 -12.52
N GLY A 23 2.36 -4.64 -12.95
CA GLY A 23 3.60 -4.08 -12.41
C GLY A 23 3.48 -3.81 -10.90
N LEU A 24 2.42 -3.15 -10.47
CA LEU A 24 2.15 -2.88 -9.06
C LEU A 24 2.04 -4.17 -8.24
N LEU A 25 1.25 -5.14 -8.69
CA LEU A 25 1.09 -6.43 -8.00
C LEU A 25 2.42 -7.17 -7.86
N LYS A 26 3.27 -7.12 -8.89
CA LYS A 26 4.62 -7.71 -8.84
C LYS A 26 5.49 -7.04 -7.76
N HIS A 27 5.39 -5.72 -7.58
CA HIS A 27 6.16 -5.01 -6.55
C HIS A 27 5.63 -5.28 -5.14
N LEU A 28 4.36 -5.62 -4.98
CA LEU A 28 3.77 -6.02 -3.69
C LEU A 28 3.98 -7.51 -3.38
N SER A 29 4.40 -8.30 -4.37
CA SER A 29 4.75 -9.71 -4.16
C SER A 29 6.12 -9.80 -3.48
N LEU A 30 6.13 -10.32 -2.26
CA LEU A 30 7.34 -10.47 -1.46
C LEU A 30 7.90 -11.89 -1.60
N GLU A 31 9.23 -11.98 -1.60
CA GLU A 31 9.92 -13.25 -1.45
C GLU A 31 10.00 -13.59 0.04
N ARG A 32 9.49 -14.76 0.42
CA ARG A 32 9.66 -15.28 1.77
C ARG A 32 11.05 -15.89 1.91
N ILE A 33 11.85 -15.37 2.81
CA ILE A 33 13.21 -15.88 3.09
C ILE A 33 13.14 -16.93 4.20
N GLU A 34 12.41 -16.61 5.28
CA GLU A 34 12.24 -17.45 6.45
C GLU A 34 10.90 -17.13 7.13
N ALA A 35 10.58 -17.81 8.22
CA ALA A 35 9.42 -17.48 9.05
C ALA A 35 9.53 -16.04 9.57
N GLY A 36 8.59 -15.19 9.20
CA GLY A 36 8.58 -13.79 9.58
C GLY A 36 9.56 -12.88 8.83
N ILE A 37 10.40 -13.42 7.93
CA ILE A 37 11.38 -12.65 7.16
C ILE A 37 11.03 -12.66 5.68
N PHE A 38 10.88 -11.47 5.10
CA PHE A 38 10.51 -11.28 3.69
C PHE A 38 11.47 -10.30 3.01
N ARG A 39 11.56 -10.41 1.69
CA ARG A 39 12.34 -9.50 0.85
C ARG A 39 11.45 -8.89 -0.23
N GLY A 40 11.43 -7.55 -0.30
CA GLY A 40 10.76 -6.79 -1.35
C GLY A 40 11.74 -6.10 -2.28
N SER A 41 11.40 -6.04 -3.57
CA SER A 41 12.15 -5.24 -4.53
C SER A 41 11.84 -3.76 -4.34
N SER A 42 12.82 -2.90 -4.59
CA SER A 42 12.65 -1.44 -4.60
C SER A 42 12.52 -0.93 -6.03
N VAL A 43 11.83 0.21 -6.20
CA VAL A 43 11.67 0.90 -7.48
C VAL A 43 12.03 2.36 -7.30
N ASP A 44 12.85 2.87 -8.22
CA ASP A 44 13.09 4.30 -8.34
C ASP A 44 12.02 4.94 -9.24
N LEU A 45 11.23 5.84 -8.67
CA LEU A 45 10.28 6.67 -9.42
C LEU A 45 10.91 7.98 -9.94
N GLY A 46 12.24 8.05 -9.95
CA GLY A 46 13.01 9.22 -10.41
C GLY A 46 13.33 10.21 -9.29
N TRP A 47 13.12 9.86 -8.03
CA TRP A 47 13.39 10.74 -6.88
C TRP A 47 14.69 10.39 -6.13
N GLY A 48 15.41 9.36 -6.58
CA GLY A 48 16.64 8.88 -5.93
C GLY A 48 16.41 8.24 -4.56
N ARG A 49 15.18 7.94 -4.21
CA ARG A 49 14.77 7.25 -2.97
C ARG A 49 13.53 6.43 -3.19
N VAL A 50 13.33 5.41 -2.36
CA VAL A 50 12.14 4.56 -2.41
C VAL A 50 10.90 5.38 -2.03
N TYR A 51 9.82 5.16 -2.76
CA TYR A 51 8.53 5.75 -2.43
C TYR A 51 7.99 5.16 -1.12
N GLY A 52 7.64 6.03 -0.16
CA GLY A 52 7.18 5.61 1.17
C GLY A 52 5.94 4.73 1.14
N GLY A 53 5.01 4.98 0.22
CA GLY A 53 3.82 4.14 0.05
C GLY A 53 4.15 2.71 -0.38
N GLN A 54 5.23 2.49 -1.15
CA GLN A 54 5.71 1.15 -1.48
C GLN A 54 6.22 0.43 -0.23
N VAL A 55 7.04 1.09 0.59
CA VAL A 55 7.57 0.50 1.84
C VAL A 55 6.44 0.12 2.78
N MET A 56 5.46 1.01 2.95
CA MET A 56 4.29 0.79 3.80
C MET A 56 3.44 -0.38 3.30
N ALA A 57 3.15 -0.45 2.00
CA ALA A 57 2.35 -1.52 1.41
C ALA A 57 3.05 -2.88 1.48
N GLN A 58 4.36 -2.94 1.23
CA GLN A 58 5.15 -4.15 1.36
C GLN A 58 5.27 -4.61 2.82
N ALA A 59 5.44 -3.69 3.78
CA ALA A 59 5.46 -4.01 5.20
C ALA A 59 4.12 -4.59 5.67
N LEU A 60 3.00 -4.01 5.21
CA LEU A 60 1.66 -4.54 5.51
C LEU A 60 1.45 -5.92 4.87
N ALA A 61 1.87 -6.13 3.63
CA ALA A 61 1.82 -7.43 2.97
C ALA A 61 2.67 -8.48 3.73
N ALA A 62 3.87 -8.12 4.20
CA ALA A 62 4.70 -8.99 5.02
C ALA A 62 3.99 -9.41 6.32
N ALA A 63 3.35 -8.46 7.01
CA ALA A 63 2.55 -8.74 8.20
C ALA A 63 1.39 -9.71 7.88
N GLN A 64 0.64 -9.44 6.80
CA GLN A 64 -0.48 -10.27 6.36
C GLN A 64 -0.07 -11.71 6.08
N HIS A 65 1.10 -11.94 5.48
CA HIS A 65 1.63 -13.29 5.21
C HIS A 65 1.94 -14.13 6.47
N THR A 66 1.94 -13.53 7.65
CA THR A 66 2.15 -14.24 8.93
C THR A 66 0.84 -14.55 9.65
N LEU A 67 -0.30 -14.27 9.03
CA LEU A 67 -1.63 -14.40 9.61
C LEU A 67 -2.48 -15.43 8.86
N PRO A 68 -3.50 -16.01 9.51
CA PRO A 68 -4.56 -16.72 8.81
C PRO A 68 -5.25 -15.84 7.75
N GLU A 69 -5.77 -16.45 6.70
CA GLU A 69 -6.39 -15.74 5.57
C GLU A 69 -7.65 -14.93 5.93
N ASP A 70 -8.33 -15.33 7.02
CA ASP A 70 -9.53 -14.67 7.52
C ASP A 70 -9.25 -13.37 8.29
N ARG A 71 -7.99 -12.99 8.48
CA ARG A 71 -7.62 -11.79 9.23
C ARG A 71 -7.52 -10.57 8.31
N GLN A 72 -8.27 -9.53 8.66
CA GLN A 72 -8.27 -8.26 7.95
C GLN A 72 -7.64 -7.17 8.81
N VAL A 73 -6.80 -6.33 8.20
CA VAL A 73 -6.25 -5.16 8.87
C VAL A 73 -7.36 -4.14 9.14
N HIS A 74 -7.44 -3.64 10.37
CA HIS A 74 -8.37 -2.55 10.74
C HIS A 74 -7.67 -1.29 11.22
N SER A 75 -6.39 -1.40 11.63
CA SER A 75 -5.61 -0.22 12.01
C SER A 75 -4.13 -0.45 11.77
N MET A 76 -3.41 0.61 11.43
CA MET A 76 -1.96 0.60 11.35
C MET A 76 -1.40 1.97 11.74
N HIS A 77 -0.18 1.95 12.29
CA HIS A 77 0.62 3.12 12.59
C HIS A 77 2.05 2.88 12.14
N CYS A 78 2.70 3.88 11.56
CA CYS A 78 4.04 3.72 11.03
C CYS A 78 4.91 4.97 11.21
N TYR A 79 6.23 4.75 11.21
CA TYR A 79 7.24 5.80 11.21
C TYR A 79 8.25 5.57 10.10
N PHE A 80 8.50 6.61 9.31
CA PHE A 80 9.61 6.68 8.38
C PHE A 80 10.83 7.23 9.13
N LEU A 81 11.92 6.47 9.14
CA LEU A 81 13.12 6.81 9.89
C LEU A 81 14.24 7.34 9.00
N LEU A 82 14.47 6.65 7.87
CA LEU A 82 15.53 6.98 6.92
C LEU A 82 15.01 6.86 5.48
N PRO A 83 15.57 7.61 4.53
CA PRO A 83 15.27 7.42 3.12
C PRO A 83 15.75 6.04 2.64
N GLY A 84 14.90 5.29 1.96
CA GLY A 84 15.26 4.00 1.36
C GLY A 84 16.04 4.16 0.06
N ASP A 85 17.05 3.32 -0.14
CA ASP A 85 17.83 3.21 -1.37
C ASP A 85 17.05 2.40 -2.42
N PRO A 86 16.69 3.00 -3.59
CA PRO A 86 15.93 2.29 -4.62
C PRO A 86 16.73 1.20 -5.33
N LYS A 87 18.05 1.14 -5.16
CA LYS A 87 18.92 0.13 -5.79
C LYS A 87 19.08 -1.13 -4.94
N THR A 88 18.65 -1.08 -3.69
CA THR A 88 18.83 -2.17 -2.72
C THR A 88 17.46 -2.74 -2.34
N PRO A 89 17.28 -4.07 -2.29
CA PRO A 89 16.07 -4.68 -1.77
C PRO A 89 15.84 -4.31 -0.31
N ILE A 90 14.58 -4.35 0.12
CA ILE A 90 14.21 -4.11 1.52
C ILE A 90 13.90 -5.44 2.18
N VAL A 91 14.49 -5.68 3.35
CA VAL A 91 14.16 -6.82 4.21
C VAL A 91 13.11 -6.38 5.21
N TYR A 92 12.02 -7.15 5.31
CA TYR A 92 10.93 -6.95 6.25
C TYR A 92 11.01 -8.04 7.33
N ASP A 93 11.29 -7.63 8.56
CA ASP A 93 11.32 -8.48 9.74
C ASP A 93 9.99 -8.29 10.51
N VAL A 94 9.19 -9.35 10.55
CA VAL A 94 7.84 -9.35 11.13
C VAL A 94 7.86 -10.01 12.49
N GLU A 95 7.59 -9.23 13.52
CA GLU A 95 7.41 -9.71 14.89
C GLU A 95 5.93 -9.99 15.17
N GLN A 96 5.63 -11.19 15.63
CA GLN A 96 4.29 -11.59 16.06
C GLN A 96 4.09 -11.14 17.51
N ILE A 97 3.39 -10.02 17.70
CA ILE A 97 3.16 -9.43 19.03
C ILE A 97 2.07 -10.20 19.76
N ARG A 98 0.99 -10.54 19.07
CA ARG A 98 -0.15 -11.24 19.65
C ARG A 98 -0.94 -11.99 18.60
N ASP A 99 -1.42 -13.18 18.97
CA ASP A 99 -2.46 -13.93 18.26
C ASP A 99 -3.55 -14.31 19.25
N GLY A 100 -4.68 -13.62 19.16
CA GLY A 100 -5.89 -13.89 19.95
C GLY A 100 -6.99 -14.52 19.09
N GLY A 101 -8.12 -14.88 19.70
CA GLY A 101 -9.27 -15.46 19.02
C GLY A 101 -9.81 -14.54 17.90
N SER A 102 -10.03 -13.27 18.20
CA SER A 102 -10.60 -12.28 17.27
C SER A 102 -9.60 -11.24 16.76
N LEU A 103 -8.51 -10.97 17.51
CA LEU A 103 -7.53 -9.94 17.22
C LEU A 103 -6.12 -10.50 17.14
N SER A 104 -5.33 -9.99 16.20
CA SER A 104 -3.90 -10.26 16.07
C SER A 104 -3.14 -8.95 15.90
N ALA A 105 -1.90 -8.89 16.39
CA ALA A 105 -1.05 -7.71 16.24
C ALA A 105 0.33 -8.12 15.70
N ARG A 106 0.85 -7.28 14.79
CA ARG A 106 2.16 -7.45 14.16
C ARG A 106 2.95 -6.15 14.26
N ARG A 107 4.26 -6.29 14.41
CA ARG A 107 5.22 -5.20 14.24
C ARG A 107 6.18 -5.58 13.13
N VAL A 108 6.43 -4.65 12.21
CA VAL A 108 7.32 -4.87 11.06
C VAL A 108 8.43 -3.82 11.09
N LYS A 109 9.66 -4.28 10.91
CA LYS A 109 10.82 -3.43 10.61
C LYS A 109 11.19 -3.60 9.16
N ALA A 110 11.29 -2.51 8.41
CA ALA A 110 11.89 -2.51 7.08
C ALA A 110 13.36 -2.11 7.22
N ILE A 111 14.25 -2.93 6.69
CA ILE A 111 15.70 -2.84 6.92
C ILE A 111 16.41 -2.76 5.57
N GLN A 112 17.36 -1.83 5.45
CA GLN A 112 18.35 -1.78 4.39
C GLN A 112 19.74 -1.49 4.99
N HIS A 113 20.79 -2.07 4.42
CA HIS A 113 22.17 -1.87 4.89
C HIS A 113 22.34 -2.11 6.40
N GLY A 114 21.58 -3.06 6.98
CA GLY A 114 21.61 -3.36 8.41
C GLY A 114 20.93 -2.31 9.30
N GLN A 115 20.29 -1.27 8.72
CA GLN A 115 19.62 -0.21 9.47
C GLN A 115 18.12 -0.23 9.22
N PRO A 116 17.29 -0.04 10.27
CA PRO A 116 15.86 0.14 10.10
C PRO A 116 15.58 1.49 9.43
N ILE A 117 14.88 1.45 8.29
CA ILE A 117 14.45 2.63 7.54
C ILE A 117 12.98 2.99 7.81
N PHE A 118 12.21 2.03 8.36
CA PHE A 118 10.78 2.20 8.58
C PHE A 118 10.28 1.20 9.63
N PHE A 119 9.30 1.61 10.43
CA PHE A 119 8.54 0.76 11.35
C PHE A 119 7.05 0.84 11.05
N LEU A 120 6.38 -0.31 11.19
CA LEU A 120 4.92 -0.40 11.14
C LEU A 120 4.44 -1.28 12.31
N THR A 121 3.37 -0.85 12.96
CA THR A 121 2.57 -1.69 13.85
C THR A 121 1.16 -1.76 13.29
N ALA A 122 0.61 -2.95 13.15
CA ALA A 122 -0.73 -3.16 12.62
C ALA A 122 -1.52 -4.12 13.49
N SER A 123 -2.82 -3.86 13.58
CA SER A 123 -3.79 -4.73 14.23
C SER A 123 -4.74 -5.29 13.18
N PHE A 124 -5.07 -6.56 13.35
CA PHE A 124 -5.90 -7.35 12.44
C PHE A 124 -7.02 -8.00 13.23
N GLN A 125 -8.18 -8.15 12.60
CA GLN A 125 -9.34 -8.79 13.19
C GLN A 125 -9.96 -9.79 12.22
N THR A 126 -10.72 -10.76 12.77
CA THR A 126 -11.68 -11.52 11.96
C THR A 126 -12.76 -10.58 11.49
N PRO A 127 -13.26 -10.72 10.24
CA PRO A 127 -14.43 -9.99 9.80
C PRO A 127 -15.58 -10.14 10.80
N GLY A 128 -16.35 -9.07 10.97
CA GLY A 128 -17.58 -9.11 11.75
C GLY A 128 -18.53 -10.18 11.23
N ARG A 129 -19.37 -10.72 12.08
CA ARG A 129 -20.42 -11.64 11.66
C ARG A 129 -21.51 -10.85 10.94
N GLU A 130 -22.23 -11.50 10.04
CA GLU A 130 -23.34 -10.87 9.29
C GLU A 130 -24.43 -10.30 10.22
N ASP A 131 -24.53 -10.86 11.44
CA ASP A 131 -25.46 -10.43 12.49
C ASP A 131 -24.86 -9.37 13.45
N ASP A 132 -23.62 -8.92 13.26
CA ASP A 132 -23.05 -7.88 14.10
C ASP A 132 -23.78 -6.56 13.86
N PRO A 133 -24.06 -5.77 14.93
CA PRO A 133 -24.69 -4.47 14.74
C PRO A 133 -23.87 -3.61 13.78
N PRO A 134 -24.53 -2.81 12.92
CA PRO A 134 -23.80 -1.95 11.99
C PRO A 134 -22.81 -1.08 12.76
N ALA A 135 -21.61 -0.92 12.21
CA ALA A 135 -20.65 0.03 12.74
C ALA A 135 -21.34 1.38 12.91
N MET A 136 -20.97 2.14 13.97
CA MET A 136 -21.57 3.44 14.29
C MET A 136 -21.83 4.23 13.01
N GLU A 137 -23.09 4.59 12.78
CA GLU A 137 -23.43 5.51 11.70
C GLU A 137 -22.65 6.81 11.92
N HIS A 138 -21.85 7.19 10.95
CA HIS A 138 -21.28 8.52 10.94
C HIS A 138 -22.40 9.52 10.74
N ASP A 139 -22.35 10.64 11.45
CA ASP A 139 -23.17 11.80 11.13
C ASP A 139 -23.07 12.07 9.62
N ALA A 140 -24.21 12.39 9.02
CA ALA A 140 -24.25 12.67 7.59
C ALA A 140 -23.15 13.69 7.25
N PHE A 141 -22.27 13.33 6.31
CA PHE A 141 -21.27 14.27 5.84
C PHE A 141 -21.95 15.56 5.38
N ALA A 142 -21.28 16.68 5.61
CA ALA A 142 -21.73 17.96 5.08
C ALA A 142 -21.99 17.81 3.56
N ASP A 143 -23.03 18.48 3.08
CA ASP A 143 -23.36 18.47 1.66
C ASP A 143 -22.16 18.93 0.82
N LEU A 144 -21.56 18.00 0.08
CA LEU A 144 -20.41 18.23 -0.80
C LEU A 144 -20.81 18.46 -2.25
N SER A 145 -22.11 18.68 -2.54
CA SER A 145 -22.61 18.90 -3.90
C SER A 145 -21.97 20.09 -4.61
N HIS A 146 -21.42 21.03 -3.85
CA HIS A 146 -20.70 22.19 -4.35
C HIS A 146 -19.20 21.93 -4.62
N VAL A 147 -18.68 20.78 -4.21
CA VAL A 147 -17.26 20.42 -4.47
C VAL A 147 -17.14 19.93 -5.91
N PRO A 148 -16.27 20.54 -6.74
CA PRO A 148 -16.11 20.12 -8.12
C PRO A 148 -15.56 18.68 -8.19
N LEU A 149 -16.03 17.91 -9.16
CA LEU A 149 -15.50 16.58 -9.44
C LEU A 149 -14.00 16.67 -9.80
N PRO A 150 -13.23 15.62 -9.58
CA PRO A 150 -11.78 15.60 -9.87
C PRO A 150 -11.46 16.02 -11.32
N GLU A 151 -12.32 15.69 -12.28
CA GLU A 151 -12.18 16.05 -13.69
C GLU A 151 -12.40 17.55 -13.95
N GLN A 152 -13.07 18.25 -13.03
CA GLN A 152 -13.36 19.69 -13.10
C GLN A 152 -12.31 20.52 -12.36
N CYS A 153 -11.40 19.87 -11.61
CA CYS A 153 -10.34 20.54 -10.88
C CYS A 153 -9.18 20.87 -11.83
N GLU A 154 -8.65 22.09 -11.71
CA GLU A 154 -7.42 22.45 -12.43
C GLU A 154 -6.24 21.61 -11.91
N SER A 155 -5.52 20.97 -12.81
CA SER A 155 -4.28 20.27 -12.48
C SER A 155 -3.19 21.29 -12.17
N LYS A 156 -2.86 21.44 -10.89
CA LYS A 156 -1.65 22.19 -10.49
C LYS A 156 -0.46 21.26 -10.50
N SER A 157 0.41 21.37 -11.50
CA SER A 157 1.73 20.74 -11.44
C SER A 157 2.55 21.43 -10.34
N ILE A 158 2.76 20.71 -9.23
CA ILE A 158 3.70 21.16 -8.19
C ILE A 158 5.10 20.90 -8.74
N VAL A 159 5.72 21.91 -9.31
CA VAL A 159 7.16 21.90 -9.58
C VAL A 159 7.84 22.02 -8.23
N MET A 160 8.32 20.91 -7.68
CA MET A 160 9.20 20.93 -6.53
C MET A 160 10.53 21.57 -6.96
N GLN A 161 10.72 22.84 -6.66
CA GLN A 161 12.04 23.46 -6.74
C GLN A 161 12.94 22.77 -5.71
N ARG A 162 14.02 22.14 -6.18
CA ARG A 162 15.08 21.62 -5.34
C ARG A 162 15.80 22.84 -4.72
N HIS A 163 15.72 22.96 -3.43
CA HIS A 163 16.65 23.78 -2.65
C HIS A 163 17.86 22.94 -2.27
#